data_22b90981741ee2fdebf95e08841717f3
#
_entry.id   22b90981741ee2fdebf95e08841717f3
#
_cell.length_a   1.000
_cell.length_b   1.000
_cell.length_c   1.000
_cell.angle_alpha   90.00
_cell.angle_beta   90.00
_cell.angle_gamma   90.00
#
_symmetry.space_group_name_H-M   'P 1'
#
loop_
_entity.id
_entity.type
_entity.pdbx_description
1 polymer ?
#
loop_
_entity_poly.entity_id
_entity_poly.type
_entity_poly.pdbx_seq_one_letter_code
_entity_poly.pdbx_strand_id
1 'polypeptide(L)'
;MTNYKALVCINFGGGNDGVNTVVPFDGDEVYKSYFDIRPHIALTESELSDAGIVDKAGTPLALNGFLSRCAEIMKEGKGTAICNIGPLVEPTNRGNYGSVTRPTGLFNHSAQTASWQSSISESGNPVLGWGALIMRSLLNEGVERSEIYSESQQKLGFAGDFRTVNLDGTGIPAAGGGLEAFNWNRGNVRESFDKIRESSEHYTDSMSLQYVHDLDEATTTDEVVQEAVRNTALDSRIDRSSRLGRAFSNVKRVIDSHDKYDAKRQMFIINFGGFDNHQNLKAAHQKRFEELDPALSDFLRALESDGLLDQVTTFTTSEFGRRVRGNGNNGSDHGWGSHQMVFGSSVVSGEAVGTMPKYDLEADNMISGQDRLIPEIAHEQYAATLAKWMGVSDSDIKELFPQCSEHFEADLGFLR
;
A
#
# COMPACT_ATOMS: atom_id res chain seq x y z
N MET A 1 19.77 -19.52 -0.45
CA MET A 1 18.87 -18.47 0.09
C MET A 1 17.74 -18.33 -0.90
N THR A 2 16.51 -18.42 -0.44
CA THR A 2 15.33 -18.28 -1.30
C THR A 2 15.30 -16.83 -1.82
N ASN A 3 15.26 -16.65 -3.14
CA ASN A 3 15.14 -15.32 -3.77
C ASN A 3 13.69 -14.82 -3.75
N TYR A 4 12.92 -15.19 -2.74
CA TYR A 4 11.53 -14.79 -2.57
C TYR A 4 11.43 -13.39 -1.96
N LYS A 5 10.53 -12.58 -2.48
CA LYS A 5 10.15 -11.28 -1.88
C LYS A 5 8.66 -11.01 -2.07
N ALA A 6 8.05 -10.43 -1.05
CA ALA A 6 6.64 -10.04 -1.09
C ALA A 6 6.41 -8.61 -0.57
N LEU A 7 5.51 -7.90 -1.22
CA LEU A 7 4.97 -6.62 -0.79
C LEU A 7 3.55 -6.81 -0.25
N VAL A 8 3.26 -6.29 0.92
CA VAL A 8 1.92 -6.28 1.51
C VAL A 8 1.46 -4.84 1.69
N CYS A 9 0.54 -4.41 0.84
CA CYS A 9 -0.05 -3.08 0.87
C CYS A 9 -1.31 -3.07 1.74
N ILE A 10 -1.36 -2.17 2.73
CA ILE A 10 -2.57 -1.85 3.48
C ILE A 10 -3.09 -0.52 2.95
N ASN A 11 -4.15 -0.55 2.16
CA ASN A 11 -4.74 0.65 1.57
C ASN A 11 -5.83 1.23 2.50
N PHE A 12 -5.58 2.40 3.08
CA PHE A 12 -6.51 3.13 3.93
C PHE A 12 -7.54 3.87 3.09
N GLY A 13 -8.67 3.20 2.81
CA GLY A 13 -9.74 3.78 1.99
C GLY A 13 -10.55 4.84 2.72
N GLY A 14 -10.73 6.00 2.10
CA GLY A 14 -11.44 7.16 2.62
C GLY A 14 -10.52 8.33 2.98
N GLY A 15 -9.21 8.22 2.81
CA GLY A 15 -8.26 9.29 3.14
C GLY A 15 -7.94 9.37 4.62
N ASN A 16 -6.96 8.58 5.04
CA ASN A 16 -6.50 8.54 6.43
C ASN A 16 -5.93 9.89 6.87
N ASP A 17 -6.25 10.33 8.08
CA ASP A 17 -5.56 11.43 8.74
C ASP A 17 -4.17 10.99 9.21
N GLY A 18 -3.20 11.03 8.30
CA GLY A 18 -1.81 10.70 8.59
C GLY A 18 -1.22 11.57 9.70
N VAL A 19 -1.69 12.81 9.83
CA VAL A 19 -1.27 13.76 10.88
C VAL A 19 -1.66 13.28 12.29
N ASN A 20 -2.71 12.44 12.42
CA ASN A 20 -3.06 11.77 13.68
C ASN A 20 -2.67 10.27 13.69
N THR A 21 -1.92 9.82 12.70
CA THR A 21 -1.40 8.45 12.63
C THR A 21 0.07 8.40 13.04
N VAL A 22 0.90 9.25 12.40
CA VAL A 22 2.30 9.50 12.76
C VAL A 22 2.40 10.94 13.22
N VAL A 23 2.83 11.15 14.44
CA VAL A 23 2.71 12.44 15.15
C VAL A 23 4.08 12.85 15.68
N PRO A 24 4.49 14.13 15.58
CA PRO A 24 5.66 14.63 16.31
C PRO A 24 5.44 14.45 17.81
N PHE A 25 6.52 14.26 18.58
CA PHE A 25 6.45 13.81 19.96
C PHE A 25 7.46 14.54 20.86
N ASP A 26 7.36 14.33 22.17
CA ASP A 26 8.31 14.75 23.21
C ASP A 26 8.45 16.28 23.36
N GLY A 27 7.33 17.01 23.31
CA GLY A 27 7.29 18.45 23.57
C GLY A 27 8.04 19.31 22.55
N ASP A 28 8.44 18.75 21.41
CA ASP A 28 9.09 19.45 20.30
C ASP A 28 8.25 20.62 19.79
N GLU A 29 8.90 21.63 19.21
CA GLU A 29 8.18 22.80 18.64
C GLU A 29 7.21 22.38 17.53
N VAL A 30 7.53 21.31 16.79
CA VAL A 30 6.66 20.74 15.75
C VAL A 30 5.41 20.15 16.39
N TYR A 31 5.55 19.41 17.52
CA TYR A 31 4.41 18.90 18.28
C TYR A 31 3.51 20.04 18.78
N LYS A 32 4.08 21.11 19.29
CA LYS A 32 3.29 22.28 19.73
C LYS A 32 2.51 22.88 18.56
N SER A 33 3.15 23.05 17.41
CA SER A 33 2.48 23.58 16.20
C SER A 33 1.34 22.67 15.73
N TYR A 34 1.55 21.34 15.76
CA TYR A 34 0.53 20.35 15.50
C TYR A 34 -0.66 20.46 16.45
N PHE A 35 -0.39 20.57 17.76
CA PHE A 35 -1.42 20.62 18.78
C PHE A 35 -2.24 21.92 18.70
N ASP A 36 -1.57 23.06 18.50
CA ASP A 36 -2.19 24.38 18.48
C ASP A 36 -3.08 24.58 17.25
N ILE A 37 -2.71 24.03 16.09
CA ILE A 37 -3.48 24.21 14.85
C ILE A 37 -4.76 23.36 14.81
N ARG A 38 -4.84 22.29 15.62
CA ARG A 38 -5.96 21.34 15.60
C ARG A 38 -6.52 21.00 17.00
N PRO A 39 -6.87 22.01 17.83
CA PRO A 39 -7.09 21.84 19.28
C PRO A 39 -8.17 20.84 19.65
N HIS A 40 -9.16 20.55 18.76
CA HIS A 40 -10.26 19.64 19.05
C HIS A 40 -10.02 18.20 18.57
N ILE A 41 -9.06 17.98 17.69
CA ILE A 41 -8.76 16.67 17.12
C ILE A 41 -7.31 16.24 17.30
N ALA A 42 -6.43 17.12 17.82
CA ALA A 42 -5.07 16.75 18.18
C ALA A 42 -5.04 15.67 19.25
N LEU A 43 -4.00 14.85 19.23
CA LEU A 43 -3.68 13.86 20.26
C LEU A 43 -2.77 14.51 21.31
N THR A 44 -3.07 14.31 22.57
CA THR A 44 -2.17 14.67 23.68
C THR A 44 -1.03 13.65 23.74
N GLU A 45 0.10 13.99 24.37
CA GLU A 45 1.24 13.09 24.50
C GLU A 45 0.86 11.73 25.17
N SER A 46 -0.09 11.76 26.10
CA SER A 46 -0.61 10.54 26.76
C SER A 46 -1.47 9.66 25.82
N GLU A 47 -1.89 10.18 24.68
CA GLU A 47 -2.61 9.47 23.62
C GLU A 47 -1.66 8.98 22.50
N LEU A 48 -0.34 9.06 22.71
CA LEU A 48 0.69 8.68 21.74
C LEU A 48 1.52 7.50 22.26
N SER A 49 2.08 6.74 21.34
CA SER A 49 3.03 5.66 21.60
C SER A 49 4.36 5.96 20.89
N ASP A 50 5.41 6.16 21.68
CA ASP A 50 6.77 6.42 21.17
C ASP A 50 7.20 5.34 20.15
N ALA A 51 7.55 5.75 18.95
CA ALA A 51 7.96 4.87 17.87
C ALA A 51 9.49 4.62 17.85
N GLY A 52 10.26 5.30 18.70
CA GLY A 52 11.71 5.16 18.79
C GLY A 52 12.46 5.60 17.52
N ILE A 53 11.85 6.43 16.69
CA ILE A 53 12.43 6.99 15.47
C ILE A 53 12.38 8.52 15.49
N VAL A 54 13.27 9.15 14.74
CA VAL A 54 13.27 10.60 14.51
C VAL A 54 13.12 10.89 13.01
N ASP A 55 12.64 12.06 12.65
CA ASP A 55 12.67 12.51 11.26
C ASP A 55 14.07 13.04 10.87
N LYS A 56 14.26 13.43 9.61
CA LYS A 56 15.56 13.99 9.13
C LYS A 56 15.97 15.29 9.84
N ALA A 57 15.07 15.99 10.48
CA ALA A 57 15.37 17.19 11.28
C ALA A 57 15.66 16.86 12.75
N GLY A 58 15.53 15.61 13.15
CA GLY A 58 15.71 15.15 14.52
C GLY A 58 14.47 15.23 15.39
N THR A 59 13.30 15.53 14.83
CA THR A 59 12.02 15.54 15.55
C THR A 59 11.63 14.13 15.95
N PRO A 60 11.46 13.82 17.26
CA PRO A 60 10.98 12.52 17.70
C PRO A 60 9.56 12.23 17.17
N LEU A 61 9.30 10.98 16.79
CA LEU A 61 8.01 10.56 16.25
C LEU A 61 7.36 9.50 17.12
N ALA A 62 6.06 9.62 17.22
CA ALA A 62 5.19 8.64 17.85
C ALA A 62 4.09 8.20 16.89
N LEU A 63 3.50 7.05 17.14
CA LEU A 63 2.25 6.63 16.52
C LEU A 63 1.06 6.99 17.43
N ASN A 64 -0.12 7.07 16.82
CA ASN A 64 -1.38 7.10 17.58
C ASN A 64 -1.38 6.01 18.66
N GLY A 65 -1.79 6.30 19.88
CA GLY A 65 -1.69 5.37 21.02
C GLY A 65 -2.43 4.04 20.82
N PHE A 66 -3.40 3.99 19.93
CA PHE A 66 -4.08 2.75 19.52
C PHE A 66 -3.26 1.90 18.53
N LEU A 67 -2.05 2.34 18.15
CA LEU A 67 -1.06 1.60 17.36
C LEU A 67 0.17 1.23 18.21
N SER A 68 -0.02 0.95 19.47
CA SER A 68 1.07 0.74 20.45
C SER A 68 1.97 -0.45 20.11
N ARG A 69 1.41 -1.56 19.62
CA ARG A 69 2.19 -2.75 19.21
C ARG A 69 2.99 -2.47 17.92
N CYS A 70 2.41 -1.71 16.99
CA CYS A 70 3.11 -1.26 15.80
C CYS A 70 4.26 -0.30 16.17
N ALA A 71 4.06 0.59 17.14
CA ALA A 71 5.11 1.48 17.64
C ALA A 71 6.27 0.67 18.28
N GLU A 72 5.98 -0.38 19.06
CA GLU A 72 7.01 -1.28 19.60
C GLU A 72 7.82 -1.96 18.48
N ILE A 73 7.17 -2.44 17.42
CA ILE A 73 7.85 -3.05 16.26
C ILE A 73 8.78 -2.04 15.58
N MET A 74 8.36 -0.77 15.43
CA MET A 74 9.22 0.29 14.93
C MET A 74 10.42 0.54 15.86
N LYS A 75 10.17 0.63 17.17
CA LYS A 75 11.19 0.82 18.20
C LYS A 75 12.23 -0.32 18.24
N GLU A 76 11.82 -1.53 17.90
CA GLU A 76 12.72 -2.68 17.71
C GLU A 76 13.54 -2.63 16.42
N GLY A 77 13.38 -1.61 15.61
CA GLY A 77 14.12 -1.45 14.36
C GLY A 77 13.53 -2.20 13.16
N LYS A 78 12.25 -2.53 13.20
CA LYS A 78 11.55 -3.30 12.15
C LYS A 78 10.46 -2.49 11.45
N GLY A 79 10.58 -1.17 11.48
CA GLY A 79 9.68 -0.27 10.80
C GLY A 79 10.17 1.16 10.82
N THR A 80 9.58 1.98 9.96
CA THR A 80 9.81 3.42 9.87
C THR A 80 8.57 4.15 9.34
N ALA A 81 8.62 5.48 9.32
CA ALA A 81 7.59 6.35 8.75
C ALA A 81 8.10 7.07 7.51
N ILE A 82 7.19 7.40 6.61
CA ILE A 82 7.41 8.29 5.47
C ILE A 82 6.60 9.56 5.74
N CYS A 83 7.30 10.66 5.96
CA CYS A 83 6.70 11.93 6.33
C CYS A 83 6.27 12.71 5.09
N ASN A 84 5.10 13.33 5.16
CA ASN A 84 4.56 14.28 4.16
C ASN A 84 4.67 13.79 2.70
N ILE A 85 4.11 12.63 2.43
CA ILE A 85 4.08 12.00 1.11
C ILE A 85 2.70 12.17 0.43
N GLY A 86 2.70 12.28 -0.89
CA GLY A 86 1.48 12.30 -1.71
C GLY A 86 1.79 12.30 -3.19
N PRO A 87 0.76 12.23 -4.05
CA PRO A 87 0.97 12.33 -5.50
C PRO A 87 1.57 13.71 -5.87
N LEU A 88 2.70 13.71 -6.54
CA LEU A 88 3.38 14.90 -7.09
C LEU A 88 3.79 14.61 -8.54
N VAL A 89 3.70 15.61 -9.40
CA VAL A 89 4.26 15.60 -10.76
C VAL A 89 5.66 16.20 -10.73
N GLU A 90 5.80 17.35 -10.08
CA GLU A 90 7.06 18.08 -9.92
C GLU A 90 7.14 18.72 -8.53
N PRO A 91 8.32 19.17 -8.06
CA PRO A 91 8.49 19.76 -6.75
C PRO A 91 7.57 20.97 -6.55
N THR A 92 6.70 20.87 -5.58
CA THR A 92 5.64 21.85 -5.32
C THR A 92 5.81 22.43 -3.93
N ASN A 93 5.63 23.74 -3.83
CA ASN A 93 5.59 24.48 -2.56
C ASN A 93 4.55 25.58 -2.61
N ARG A 94 4.35 26.31 -1.51
CA ARG A 94 3.41 27.44 -1.43
C ARG A 94 3.62 28.48 -2.53
N GLY A 95 4.86 28.79 -2.84
CA GLY A 95 5.22 29.86 -3.79
C GLY A 95 4.91 29.51 -5.24
N ASN A 96 5.10 28.26 -5.63
CA ASN A 96 4.91 27.80 -7.01
C ASN A 96 3.61 27.03 -7.25
N TYR A 97 2.79 26.77 -6.22
CA TYR A 97 1.56 25.96 -6.31
C TYR A 97 0.63 26.36 -7.45
N GLY A 98 0.57 27.65 -7.79
CA GLY A 98 -0.29 28.17 -8.84
C GLY A 98 0.23 27.96 -10.28
N SER A 99 1.52 27.63 -10.45
CA SER A 99 2.21 27.60 -11.74
C SER A 99 2.73 26.23 -12.16
N VAL A 100 2.87 25.29 -11.23
CA VAL A 100 3.37 23.93 -11.49
C VAL A 100 2.27 22.98 -11.94
N THR A 101 2.65 21.92 -12.64
CA THR A 101 1.74 20.82 -12.98
C THR A 101 1.43 20.01 -11.71
N ARG A 102 0.18 19.72 -11.49
CA ARG A 102 -0.31 19.01 -10.30
C ARG A 102 -1.14 17.81 -10.72
N PRO A 103 -1.23 16.77 -9.88
CA PRO A 103 -2.13 15.65 -10.11
C PRO A 103 -3.56 16.13 -10.35
N THR A 104 -4.24 15.54 -11.31
CA THR A 104 -5.62 15.89 -11.62
C THR A 104 -6.57 15.47 -10.51
N GLY A 105 -7.59 16.29 -10.25
CA GLY A 105 -8.64 15.95 -9.30
C GLY A 105 -8.20 15.91 -7.84
N LEU A 106 -7.26 16.75 -7.41
CA LEU A 106 -6.88 16.89 -6.01
C LEU A 106 -8.12 17.05 -5.11
N PHE A 107 -8.11 16.39 -3.95
CA PHE A 107 -9.18 16.37 -2.94
C PHE A 107 -10.43 15.58 -3.36
N ASN A 108 -10.38 14.85 -4.47
CA ASN A 108 -11.44 13.94 -4.91
C ASN A 108 -11.02 12.47 -4.69
N HIS A 109 -11.88 11.67 -4.06
CA HIS A 109 -11.60 10.27 -3.75
C HIS A 109 -11.15 9.47 -4.97
N SER A 110 -11.96 9.42 -6.01
CA SER A 110 -11.68 8.58 -7.18
C SER A 110 -10.39 9.01 -7.90
N ALA A 111 -10.19 10.32 -8.08
CA ALA A 111 -9.03 10.83 -8.81
C ALA A 111 -7.74 10.63 -8.01
N GLN A 112 -7.73 10.92 -6.70
CA GLN A 112 -6.53 10.73 -5.89
C GLN A 112 -6.25 9.25 -5.59
N THR A 113 -7.27 8.40 -5.45
CA THR A 113 -7.08 6.94 -5.44
C THR A 113 -6.35 6.47 -6.69
N ALA A 114 -6.81 6.91 -7.87
CA ALA A 114 -6.16 6.58 -9.14
C ALA A 114 -4.71 7.09 -9.18
N SER A 115 -4.46 8.35 -8.75
CA SER A 115 -3.12 8.93 -8.70
C SER A 115 -2.17 8.18 -7.76
N TRP A 116 -2.65 7.73 -6.59
CA TRP A 116 -1.85 6.98 -5.64
C TRP A 116 -1.49 5.56 -6.12
N GLN A 117 -2.35 4.97 -6.92
CA GLN A 117 -2.24 3.59 -7.36
C GLN A 117 -1.54 3.43 -8.71
N SER A 118 -1.28 4.52 -9.41
CA SER A 118 -0.66 4.52 -10.75
C SER A 118 0.58 5.41 -10.78
N SER A 119 1.40 5.26 -11.84
CA SER A 119 2.31 6.32 -12.20
C SER A 119 1.54 7.49 -12.82
N ILE A 120 2.14 8.68 -12.82
CA ILE A 120 1.52 9.92 -13.27
C ILE A 120 2.25 10.42 -14.51
N SER A 121 1.50 10.85 -15.54
CA SER A 121 2.07 11.48 -16.73
C SER A 121 2.49 12.93 -16.49
N GLU A 122 3.25 13.51 -17.39
CA GLU A 122 3.62 14.96 -17.41
C GLU A 122 2.41 15.89 -17.28
N SER A 123 1.24 15.47 -17.77
CA SER A 123 0.00 16.24 -17.67
C SER A 123 -0.70 16.09 -16.31
N GLY A 124 -0.14 15.34 -15.36
CA GLY A 124 -0.73 15.07 -14.05
C GLY A 124 -1.84 14.02 -14.06
N ASN A 125 -2.00 13.25 -15.14
CA ASN A 125 -3.03 12.22 -15.27
C ASN A 125 -2.49 10.84 -14.84
N PRO A 126 -3.28 10.04 -14.10
CA PRO A 126 -2.95 8.64 -13.82
C PRO A 126 -2.81 7.83 -15.10
N VAL A 127 -1.81 6.95 -15.18
CA VAL A 127 -1.53 6.14 -16.38
C VAL A 127 -1.77 4.66 -16.09
N LEU A 128 -0.80 3.97 -15.51
CA LEU A 128 -0.86 2.54 -15.22
C LEU A 128 -0.61 2.25 -13.74
N GLY A 129 -1.22 1.21 -13.22
CA GLY A 129 -0.98 0.74 -11.86
C GLY A 129 0.48 0.39 -11.63
N TRP A 130 1.14 1.04 -10.68
CA TRP A 130 2.57 0.83 -10.45
C TRP A 130 2.91 -0.59 -9.96
N GLY A 131 1.98 -1.28 -9.30
CA GLY A 131 2.15 -2.69 -8.98
C GLY A 131 2.24 -3.58 -10.21
N ALA A 132 1.39 -3.33 -11.23
CA ALA A 132 1.45 -4.01 -12.51
C ALA A 132 2.76 -3.72 -13.25
N LEU A 133 3.21 -2.47 -13.23
CA LEU A 133 4.48 -2.07 -13.84
C LEU A 133 5.65 -2.84 -13.23
N ILE A 134 5.73 -2.92 -11.90
CA ILE A 134 6.76 -3.69 -11.18
C ILE A 134 6.73 -5.17 -11.60
N MET A 135 5.57 -5.81 -11.54
CA MET A 135 5.47 -7.25 -11.83
C MET A 135 5.78 -7.57 -13.29
N ARG A 136 5.39 -6.70 -14.21
CA ARG A 136 5.68 -6.83 -15.65
C ARG A 136 7.18 -6.68 -15.94
N SER A 137 7.85 -5.71 -15.31
CA SER A 137 9.30 -5.54 -15.43
C SER A 137 10.04 -6.78 -14.93
N LEU A 138 9.67 -7.29 -13.76
CA LEU A 138 10.28 -8.50 -13.19
C LEU A 138 10.10 -9.73 -14.09
N LEU A 139 8.93 -9.93 -14.71
CA LEU A 139 8.71 -10.99 -15.67
C LEU A 139 9.60 -10.82 -16.93
N ASN A 140 9.76 -9.61 -17.42
CA ASN A 140 10.64 -9.32 -18.56
C ASN A 140 12.13 -9.57 -18.23
N GLU A 141 12.53 -9.40 -16.97
CA GLU A 141 13.86 -9.73 -16.46
C GLU A 141 14.05 -11.24 -16.17
N GLY A 142 13.04 -12.07 -16.47
CA GLY A 142 13.11 -13.50 -16.31
C GLY A 142 12.80 -14.01 -14.90
N VAL A 143 12.18 -13.20 -14.06
CA VAL A 143 11.64 -13.65 -12.78
C VAL A 143 10.36 -14.43 -13.04
N GLU A 144 10.48 -15.73 -13.10
CA GLU A 144 9.32 -16.61 -13.25
C GLU A 144 8.33 -16.43 -12.08
N ARG A 145 7.03 -16.38 -12.37
CA ARG A 145 5.93 -16.23 -11.43
C ARG A 145 6.00 -14.98 -10.52
N SER A 146 5.60 -13.88 -11.09
CA SER A 146 5.24 -12.65 -10.36
C SER A 146 3.71 -12.51 -10.32
N GLU A 147 3.12 -12.36 -9.12
CA GLU A 147 1.67 -12.43 -8.93
C GLU A 147 1.16 -11.30 -8.03
N ILE A 148 -0.03 -10.78 -8.32
CA ILE A 148 -0.73 -9.78 -7.49
C ILE A 148 -1.97 -10.43 -6.88
N TYR A 149 -2.13 -10.34 -5.58
CA TYR A 149 -3.25 -10.87 -4.82
C TYR A 149 -4.09 -9.74 -4.22
N SER A 150 -5.40 -9.85 -4.27
CA SER A 150 -6.33 -8.91 -3.66
C SER A 150 -7.31 -9.61 -2.72
N GLU A 151 -7.48 -9.08 -1.53
CA GLU A 151 -8.48 -9.50 -0.55
C GLU A 151 -9.89 -8.96 -0.86
N SER A 152 -10.04 -8.17 -1.90
CA SER A 152 -11.34 -7.64 -2.31
C SER A 152 -11.54 -7.84 -3.81
N GLN A 153 -12.79 -8.10 -4.21
CA GLN A 153 -13.18 -8.23 -5.62
C GLN A 153 -13.07 -6.91 -6.42
N GLN A 154 -12.57 -5.84 -5.81
CA GLN A 154 -12.39 -4.56 -6.50
C GLN A 154 -11.09 -4.61 -7.30
N LYS A 155 -11.17 -4.34 -8.59
CA LYS A 155 -9.99 -4.00 -9.40
C LYS A 155 -9.33 -2.79 -8.76
N LEU A 156 -8.15 -2.99 -8.22
CA LEU A 156 -7.35 -1.92 -7.67
C LEU A 156 -6.50 -1.32 -8.78
N GLY A 157 -6.38 -0.01 -8.78
CA GLY A 157 -5.55 0.68 -9.74
C GLY A 157 -4.10 0.21 -9.74
N PHE A 158 -3.58 -0.29 -8.60
CA PHE A 158 -2.25 -0.90 -8.50
C PHE A 158 -2.02 -2.05 -9.49
N ALA A 159 -3.02 -2.90 -9.68
CA ALA A 159 -2.91 -4.04 -10.59
C ALA A 159 -3.05 -3.63 -12.06
N GLY A 160 -3.73 -2.50 -12.35
CA GLY A 160 -3.97 -2.07 -13.71
C GLY A 160 -4.62 -3.16 -14.56
N ASP A 161 -3.96 -3.54 -15.63
CA ASP A 161 -4.31 -4.65 -16.52
C ASP A 161 -3.58 -5.97 -16.18
N PHE A 162 -2.73 -5.96 -15.15
CA PHE A 162 -2.04 -7.16 -14.69
C PHE A 162 -3.03 -8.13 -14.04
N ARG A 163 -2.80 -9.43 -14.24
CA ARG A 163 -3.65 -10.44 -13.65
C ARG A 163 -3.64 -10.37 -12.12
N THR A 164 -4.82 -10.26 -11.52
CA THR A 164 -4.99 -10.24 -10.07
C THR A 164 -5.67 -11.53 -9.63
N VAL A 165 -5.08 -12.22 -8.66
CA VAL A 165 -5.67 -13.38 -7.99
C VAL A 165 -6.49 -12.89 -6.81
N ASN A 166 -7.81 -13.06 -6.85
CA ASN A 166 -8.67 -12.74 -5.72
C ASN A 166 -8.63 -13.86 -4.68
N LEU A 167 -8.46 -13.50 -3.43
CA LEU A 167 -8.59 -14.44 -2.31
C LEU A 167 -10.07 -14.47 -1.88
N ASP A 168 -10.62 -15.65 -1.73
CA ASP A 168 -11.95 -15.80 -1.14
C ASP A 168 -11.91 -15.54 0.39
N GLY A 169 -13.07 -15.49 1.03
CA GLY A 169 -13.15 -15.26 2.48
C GLY A 169 -12.47 -16.33 3.35
N THR A 170 -11.99 -17.43 2.75
CA THR A 170 -11.19 -18.49 3.38
C THR A 170 -9.70 -18.35 3.09
N GLY A 171 -9.31 -17.38 2.24
CA GLY A 171 -7.94 -17.14 1.81
C GLY A 171 -7.44 -18.10 0.75
N ILE A 172 -8.34 -18.82 0.10
CA ILE A 172 -7.99 -19.67 -1.04
C ILE A 172 -8.16 -18.81 -2.29
N PRO A 173 -7.19 -18.82 -3.23
CA PRO A 173 -7.37 -18.16 -4.50
C PRO A 173 -8.65 -18.61 -5.17
N ALA A 174 -9.51 -17.65 -5.52
CA ALA A 174 -10.75 -17.96 -6.19
C ALA A 174 -10.44 -18.45 -7.61
N ALA A 175 -11.02 -19.58 -7.99
CA ALA A 175 -10.80 -20.17 -9.30
C ALA A 175 -11.27 -19.21 -10.39
N GLY A 176 -10.42 -18.99 -11.39
CA GLY A 176 -10.83 -18.36 -12.63
C GLY A 176 -10.68 -16.86 -12.75
N GLY A 177 -9.80 -16.20 -12.00
CA GLY A 177 -9.28 -14.83 -12.25
C GLY A 177 -10.22 -13.80 -12.91
N GLY A 178 -11.49 -13.71 -12.47
CA GLY A 178 -12.51 -12.90 -13.13
C GLY A 178 -13.64 -13.71 -13.78
N LEU A 179 -13.49 -15.01 -13.92
CA LEU A 179 -14.55 -15.91 -14.37
C LEU A 179 -15.56 -16.23 -13.26
N GLU A 180 -15.34 -15.78 -12.04
CA GLU A 180 -16.31 -15.86 -10.93
C GLU A 180 -17.66 -15.22 -11.28
N ALA A 181 -17.67 -14.18 -12.12
CA ALA A 181 -18.88 -13.60 -12.64
C ALA A 181 -19.76 -14.60 -13.43
N PHE A 182 -19.15 -15.67 -13.92
CA PHE A 182 -19.84 -16.75 -14.65
C PHE A 182 -20.17 -17.97 -13.79
N ASN A 183 -20.03 -17.89 -12.44
CA ASN A 183 -20.27 -19.04 -11.57
C ASN A 183 -19.46 -20.31 -12.00
N TRP A 184 -18.15 -20.15 -12.10
CA TRP A 184 -17.22 -21.22 -12.55
C TRP A 184 -17.48 -22.61 -11.91
N ASN A 185 -17.93 -22.64 -10.66
CA ASN A 185 -18.30 -23.86 -9.95
C ASN A 185 -19.62 -24.50 -10.39
N ARG A 186 -20.38 -23.87 -11.30
CA ARG A 186 -21.51 -24.55 -11.96
C ARG A 186 -20.94 -25.43 -13.07
N GLY A 187 -21.10 -26.74 -12.95
CA GLY A 187 -20.51 -27.76 -13.81
C GLY A 187 -20.59 -27.51 -15.32
N ASN A 188 -21.60 -26.75 -15.77
CA ASN A 188 -21.79 -26.43 -17.18
C ASN A 188 -20.82 -25.36 -17.71
N VAL A 189 -20.33 -24.44 -16.85
CA VAL A 189 -19.41 -23.38 -17.29
C VAL A 189 -18.01 -23.98 -17.46
N ARG A 190 -17.54 -24.74 -16.49
CA ARG A 190 -16.26 -25.44 -16.57
C ARG A 190 -16.22 -26.39 -17.77
N GLU A 191 -17.25 -27.20 -17.94
CA GLU A 191 -17.37 -28.13 -19.08
C GLU A 191 -17.35 -27.39 -20.44
N SER A 192 -17.95 -26.20 -20.52
CA SER A 192 -17.93 -25.39 -21.72
C SER A 192 -16.53 -24.85 -22.03
N PHE A 193 -15.79 -24.42 -20.99
CA PHE A 193 -14.40 -23.99 -21.14
C PHE A 193 -13.46 -25.16 -21.51
N ASP A 194 -13.63 -26.33 -20.89
CA ASP A 194 -12.86 -27.52 -21.26
C ASP A 194 -13.09 -27.89 -22.73
N LYS A 195 -14.33 -27.80 -23.22
CA LYS A 195 -14.64 -27.99 -24.65
C LYS A 195 -14.00 -26.97 -25.56
N ILE A 196 -13.96 -25.66 -25.17
CA ILE A 196 -13.27 -24.61 -25.93
C ILE A 196 -11.76 -24.94 -26.00
N ARG A 197 -11.15 -25.33 -24.90
CA ARG A 197 -9.75 -25.72 -24.81
C ARG A 197 -9.45 -26.94 -25.68
N GLU A 198 -10.24 -27.98 -25.58
CA GLU A 198 -10.12 -29.21 -26.40
C GLU A 198 -10.33 -28.93 -27.90
N SER A 199 -11.14 -27.92 -28.24
CA SER A 199 -11.34 -27.53 -29.64
C SER A 199 -10.28 -26.59 -30.21
N SER A 200 -9.26 -26.21 -29.42
CA SER A 200 -8.22 -25.25 -29.81
C SER A 200 -7.42 -25.66 -31.07
N GLU A 201 -7.28 -26.96 -31.30
CA GLU A 201 -6.65 -27.50 -32.52
C GLU A 201 -7.43 -27.17 -33.82
N HIS A 202 -8.66 -26.67 -33.72
CA HIS A 202 -9.48 -26.23 -34.85
C HIS A 202 -9.35 -24.73 -35.13
N TYR A 203 -8.71 -23.96 -34.26
CA TYR A 203 -8.48 -22.53 -34.45
C TYR A 203 -7.26 -22.31 -35.36
N THR A 204 -7.42 -21.47 -36.34
CA THR A 204 -6.36 -21.15 -37.31
C THR A 204 -5.86 -19.72 -37.23
N ASP A 205 -6.59 -18.87 -36.50
CA ASP A 205 -6.17 -17.49 -36.31
C ASP A 205 -5.36 -17.34 -35.00
N SER A 206 -4.33 -16.51 -35.07
CA SER A 206 -3.37 -16.31 -33.98
C SER A 206 -3.99 -15.71 -32.71
N MET A 207 -5.06 -14.92 -32.84
CA MET A 207 -5.71 -14.28 -31.69
C MET A 207 -6.51 -15.32 -30.89
N SER A 208 -7.26 -16.18 -31.55
CA SER A 208 -8.02 -17.25 -30.89
C SER A 208 -7.09 -18.26 -30.23
N LEU A 209 -5.98 -18.64 -30.91
CA LEU A 209 -4.97 -19.52 -30.33
C LEU A 209 -4.31 -18.90 -29.09
N GLN A 210 -3.93 -17.62 -29.16
CA GLN A 210 -3.37 -16.92 -28.02
C GLN A 210 -4.36 -16.83 -26.85
N TYR A 211 -5.63 -16.53 -27.14
CA TYR A 211 -6.67 -16.45 -26.12
C TYR A 211 -6.87 -17.80 -25.39
N VAL A 212 -6.90 -18.91 -26.13
CA VAL A 212 -7.05 -20.23 -25.55
C VAL A 212 -5.81 -20.61 -24.74
N HIS A 213 -4.62 -20.29 -25.24
CA HIS A 213 -3.37 -20.49 -24.52
C HIS A 213 -3.35 -19.72 -23.19
N ASP A 214 -3.67 -18.42 -23.23
CA ASP A 214 -3.70 -17.57 -22.03
C ASP A 214 -4.74 -18.06 -21.01
N LEU A 215 -5.88 -18.56 -21.50
CA LEU A 215 -6.93 -19.12 -20.67
C LEU A 215 -6.49 -20.46 -20.01
N ASP A 216 -5.81 -21.32 -20.75
CA ASP A 216 -5.29 -22.59 -20.25
C ASP A 216 -4.20 -22.38 -19.21
N GLU A 217 -3.25 -21.47 -19.50
CA GLU A 217 -2.21 -21.08 -18.56
C GLU A 217 -2.79 -20.48 -17.27
N ALA A 218 -3.79 -19.61 -17.43
CA ALA A 218 -4.47 -18.98 -16.29
C ALA A 218 -5.16 -20.03 -15.38
N THR A 219 -5.92 -20.96 -15.98
CA THR A 219 -6.64 -22.00 -15.22
C THR A 219 -5.70 -22.99 -14.56
N THR A 220 -4.68 -23.45 -15.26
CA THR A 220 -3.70 -24.40 -14.72
C THR A 220 -2.91 -23.80 -13.58
N THR A 221 -2.49 -22.54 -13.72
CA THR A 221 -1.76 -21.82 -12.66
C THR A 221 -2.63 -21.66 -11.41
N ASP A 222 -3.91 -21.28 -11.57
CA ASP A 222 -4.83 -21.12 -10.44
C ASP A 222 -5.04 -22.46 -9.69
N GLU A 223 -5.17 -23.57 -10.39
CA GLU A 223 -5.35 -24.90 -9.76
C GLU A 223 -4.13 -25.29 -8.91
N VAL A 224 -2.92 -25.06 -9.40
CA VAL A 224 -1.68 -25.34 -8.66
C VAL A 224 -1.57 -24.49 -7.41
N VAL A 225 -1.84 -23.17 -7.51
CA VAL A 225 -1.82 -22.25 -6.38
C VAL A 225 -2.91 -22.60 -5.37
N GLN A 226 -4.13 -22.90 -5.83
CA GLN A 226 -5.24 -23.31 -4.96
C GLN A 226 -4.92 -24.58 -4.18
N GLU A 227 -4.34 -25.57 -4.83
CA GLU A 227 -3.97 -26.83 -4.17
C GLU A 227 -2.88 -26.57 -3.11
N ALA A 228 -1.84 -25.81 -3.44
CA ALA A 228 -0.78 -25.46 -2.52
C ALA A 228 -1.31 -24.72 -1.28
N VAL A 229 -2.17 -23.72 -1.48
CA VAL A 229 -2.78 -22.93 -0.40
C VAL A 229 -3.74 -23.79 0.43
N ARG A 230 -4.59 -24.62 -0.18
CA ARG A 230 -5.48 -25.56 0.56
C ARG A 230 -4.71 -26.50 1.46
N ASN A 231 -3.55 -26.98 0.99
CA ASN A 231 -2.66 -27.88 1.73
C ASN A 231 -1.72 -27.16 2.71
N THR A 232 -1.89 -25.86 2.91
CA THR A 232 -1.17 -25.05 3.91
C THR A 232 -2.12 -24.67 5.04
N ALA A 233 -1.73 -24.94 6.28
CA ALA A 233 -2.55 -24.61 7.44
C ALA A 233 -2.62 -23.08 7.65
N LEU A 234 -3.71 -22.61 8.24
CA LEU A 234 -3.80 -21.23 8.73
C LEU A 234 -2.94 -21.08 9.98
N ASP A 235 -2.23 -19.97 10.07
CA ASP A 235 -1.40 -19.66 11.23
C ASP A 235 -2.27 -19.29 12.45
N SER A 236 -2.16 -20.09 13.51
CA SER A 236 -2.94 -19.88 14.73
C SER A 236 -2.43 -18.70 15.60
N ARG A 237 -1.27 -18.14 15.27
CA ARG A 237 -0.70 -16.96 15.96
C ARG A 237 -1.41 -15.66 15.55
N ILE A 238 -2.13 -15.64 14.43
CA ILE A 238 -2.87 -14.49 13.94
C ILE A 238 -4.33 -14.61 14.36
N ASP A 239 -4.81 -13.66 15.17
CA ASP A 239 -6.22 -13.63 15.60
C ASP A 239 -7.13 -13.34 14.40
N ARG A 240 -8.08 -14.24 14.14
CA ARG A 240 -9.03 -14.18 13.03
C ARG A 240 -10.41 -13.63 13.44
N SER A 241 -10.57 -13.10 14.63
CA SER A 241 -11.84 -12.56 15.12
C SER A 241 -12.30 -11.35 14.29
N SER A 242 -11.38 -10.47 13.91
CA SER A 242 -11.65 -9.30 13.04
C SER A 242 -11.60 -9.64 11.54
N ARG A 243 -12.15 -8.73 10.71
CA ARG A 243 -12.02 -8.84 9.25
C ARG A 243 -10.55 -8.73 8.83
N LEU A 244 -9.84 -7.77 9.41
CA LEU A 244 -8.44 -7.50 9.06
C LEU A 244 -7.52 -8.64 9.51
N GLY A 245 -7.76 -9.23 10.69
CA GLY A 245 -7.02 -10.41 11.14
C GLY A 245 -7.22 -11.62 10.23
N ARG A 246 -8.46 -11.81 9.69
CA ARG A 246 -8.68 -12.84 8.64
C ARG A 246 -7.89 -12.54 7.36
N ALA A 247 -7.86 -11.27 6.93
CA ALA A 247 -7.11 -10.84 5.74
C ALA A 247 -5.61 -11.16 5.89
N PHE A 248 -4.99 -10.76 6.99
CA PHE A 248 -3.58 -11.06 7.25
C PHE A 248 -3.30 -12.56 7.40
N SER A 249 -4.19 -13.31 8.05
CA SER A 249 -4.06 -14.77 8.13
C SER A 249 -4.13 -15.44 6.76
N ASN A 250 -4.96 -14.92 5.85
CA ASN A 250 -5.07 -15.41 4.49
C ASN A 250 -3.80 -15.08 3.67
N VAL A 251 -3.30 -13.85 3.77
CA VAL A 251 -2.03 -13.42 3.14
C VAL A 251 -0.88 -14.29 3.64
N LYS A 252 -0.76 -14.49 4.96
CA LYS A 252 0.26 -15.36 5.56
C LYS A 252 0.21 -16.77 4.99
N ARG A 253 -0.98 -17.35 4.84
CA ARG A 253 -1.18 -18.68 4.27
C ARG A 253 -0.67 -18.79 2.84
N VAL A 254 -0.90 -17.77 2.01
CA VAL A 254 -0.39 -17.72 0.63
C VAL A 254 1.14 -17.58 0.64
N ILE A 255 1.69 -16.70 1.48
CA ILE A 255 3.14 -16.56 1.68
C ILE A 255 3.76 -17.90 2.09
N ASP A 256 3.18 -18.60 3.06
CA ASP A 256 3.69 -19.90 3.55
C ASP A 256 3.61 -21.03 2.51
N SER A 257 2.88 -20.84 1.45
CA SER A 257 2.76 -21.82 0.36
C SER A 257 3.63 -21.51 -0.85
N HIS A 258 4.35 -20.36 -0.86
CA HIS A 258 5.06 -19.83 -2.03
C HIS A 258 6.04 -20.83 -2.68
N ASP A 259 6.74 -21.63 -1.89
CA ASP A 259 7.71 -22.63 -2.35
C ASP A 259 7.07 -23.83 -3.02
N LYS A 260 5.79 -24.14 -2.70
CA LYS A 260 5.05 -25.28 -3.26
C LYS A 260 4.70 -25.08 -4.74
N TYR A 261 4.68 -23.83 -5.22
CA TYR A 261 4.41 -23.49 -6.62
C TYR A 261 5.42 -22.50 -7.21
N ASP A 262 6.59 -22.41 -6.53
CA ASP A 262 7.77 -21.65 -6.99
C ASP A 262 7.53 -20.14 -7.22
N ALA A 263 6.63 -19.53 -6.44
CA ALA A 263 6.45 -18.09 -6.51
C ALA A 263 7.70 -17.34 -6.01
N LYS A 264 8.19 -16.40 -6.78
CA LYS A 264 9.39 -15.60 -6.46
C LYS A 264 9.04 -14.18 -6.02
N ARG A 265 8.00 -13.60 -6.59
CA ARG A 265 7.56 -12.23 -6.31
C ARG A 265 6.06 -12.20 -6.14
N GLN A 266 5.61 -11.64 -5.03
CA GLN A 266 4.19 -11.50 -4.74
C GLN A 266 3.88 -10.10 -4.24
N MET A 267 2.72 -9.58 -4.61
CA MET A 267 2.17 -8.35 -4.05
C MET A 267 0.76 -8.62 -3.54
N PHE A 268 0.53 -8.28 -2.29
CA PHE A 268 -0.76 -8.44 -1.63
C PHE A 268 -1.36 -7.07 -1.37
N ILE A 269 -2.67 -6.93 -1.60
CA ILE A 269 -3.38 -5.68 -1.41
C ILE A 269 -4.56 -5.93 -0.47
N ILE A 270 -4.54 -5.29 0.68
CA ILE A 270 -5.59 -5.34 1.71
C ILE A 270 -6.27 -3.99 1.76
N ASN A 271 -7.54 -3.94 1.39
CA ASN A 271 -8.33 -2.71 1.53
C ASN A 271 -8.92 -2.59 2.93
N PHE A 272 -8.52 -1.53 3.63
CA PHE A 272 -8.99 -1.19 4.96
C PHE A 272 -9.64 0.19 4.96
N GLY A 273 -10.95 0.23 4.74
CA GLY A 273 -11.72 1.48 4.64
C GLY A 273 -12.23 2.01 5.98
N GLY A 274 -12.92 3.15 5.92
CA GLY A 274 -13.55 3.80 7.05
C GLY A 274 -12.78 5.01 7.57
N PHE A 275 -11.93 5.61 6.73
CA PHE A 275 -11.11 6.78 7.06
C PHE A 275 -11.66 8.11 6.52
N ASP A 276 -12.82 8.12 5.88
CA ASP A 276 -13.50 9.36 5.46
C ASP A 276 -14.20 10.06 6.64
N ASN A 277 -13.39 10.58 7.56
CA ASN A 277 -13.85 11.04 8.87
C ASN A 277 -14.12 12.54 8.91
N HIS A 278 -15.22 12.97 8.29
CA HIS A 278 -15.72 14.36 8.37
C HIS A 278 -16.32 14.71 9.72
N GLN A 279 -16.46 13.78 10.64
CA GLN A 279 -16.93 13.99 12.02
C GLN A 279 -16.33 12.94 12.96
N ASN A 280 -16.18 13.33 14.23
CA ASN A 280 -15.71 12.44 15.32
C ASN A 280 -14.44 11.67 14.98
N LEU A 281 -13.44 12.31 14.37
CA LEU A 281 -12.23 11.70 13.82
C LEU A 281 -11.47 10.85 14.84
N LYS A 282 -11.25 11.36 16.06
CA LYS A 282 -10.52 10.60 17.10
C LYS A 282 -11.18 9.27 17.42
N ALA A 283 -12.50 9.26 17.60
CA ALA A 283 -13.26 8.02 17.90
C ALA A 283 -13.28 7.06 16.69
N ALA A 284 -13.34 7.60 15.46
CA ALA A 284 -13.28 6.81 14.25
C ALA A 284 -11.89 6.15 14.08
N HIS A 285 -10.80 6.90 14.31
CA HIS A 285 -9.43 6.39 14.31
C HIS A 285 -9.23 5.32 15.38
N GLN A 286 -9.68 5.57 16.61
CA GLN A 286 -9.63 4.57 17.68
C GLN A 286 -10.18 3.23 17.20
N LYS A 287 -11.42 3.24 16.70
CA LYS A 287 -12.08 2.01 16.20
C LYS A 287 -11.31 1.30 15.09
N ARG A 288 -10.67 2.06 14.18
CA ARG A 288 -9.89 1.46 13.09
C ARG A 288 -8.55 0.93 13.59
N PHE A 289 -7.88 1.66 14.44
CA PHE A 289 -6.56 1.27 14.93
C PHE A 289 -6.62 0.15 15.98
N GLU A 290 -7.69 0.07 16.78
CA GLU A 290 -7.96 -1.09 17.65
C GLU A 290 -8.14 -2.40 16.85
N GLU A 291 -8.57 -2.32 15.58
CA GLU A 291 -8.60 -3.48 14.67
C GLU A 291 -7.25 -3.71 13.98
N LEU A 292 -6.58 -2.64 13.54
CA LEU A 292 -5.33 -2.72 12.77
C LEU A 292 -4.15 -3.20 13.61
N ASP A 293 -3.95 -2.62 14.79
CA ASP A 293 -2.76 -2.82 15.61
C ASP A 293 -2.53 -4.30 15.99
N PRO A 294 -3.50 -5.03 16.57
CA PRO A 294 -3.31 -6.43 16.84
C PRO A 294 -3.15 -7.26 15.57
N ALA A 295 -3.95 -7.01 14.53
CA ALA A 295 -3.93 -7.82 13.32
C ALA A 295 -2.59 -7.69 12.56
N LEU A 296 -2.07 -6.46 12.42
CA LEU A 296 -0.79 -6.19 11.79
C LEU A 296 0.38 -6.71 12.64
N SER A 297 0.35 -6.46 13.95
CA SER A 297 1.43 -6.92 14.84
C SER A 297 1.52 -8.44 14.90
N ASP A 298 0.40 -9.16 14.99
CA ASP A 298 0.39 -10.62 14.98
C ASP A 298 0.96 -11.18 13.67
N PHE A 299 0.61 -10.57 12.53
CA PHE A 299 1.14 -10.93 11.21
C PHE A 299 2.66 -10.73 11.14
N LEU A 300 3.17 -9.55 11.54
CA LEU A 300 4.60 -9.25 11.53
C LEU A 300 5.40 -10.16 12.48
N ARG A 301 4.86 -10.44 13.68
CA ARG A 301 5.48 -11.37 14.63
C ARG A 301 5.48 -12.82 14.11
N ALA A 302 4.44 -13.24 13.41
CA ALA A 302 4.39 -14.55 12.79
C ALA A 302 5.46 -14.68 11.68
N LEU A 303 5.60 -13.66 10.82
CA LEU A 303 6.66 -13.61 9.81
C LEU A 303 8.05 -13.64 10.44
N GLU A 304 8.26 -12.87 11.51
CA GLU A 304 9.53 -12.83 12.23
C GLU A 304 9.90 -14.21 12.81
N SER A 305 8.95 -14.84 13.49
CA SER A 305 9.14 -16.16 14.08
C SER A 305 9.48 -17.24 13.04
N ASP A 306 9.01 -17.08 11.80
CA ASP A 306 9.27 -18.01 10.70
C ASP A 306 10.51 -17.63 9.87
N GLY A 307 11.20 -16.53 10.22
CA GLY A 307 12.38 -16.04 9.48
C GLY A 307 12.05 -15.50 8.09
N LEU A 308 10.83 -14.96 7.90
CA LEU A 308 10.35 -14.41 6.64
C LEU A 308 10.25 -12.87 6.65
N LEU A 309 10.49 -12.21 7.79
CA LEU A 309 10.29 -10.77 7.93
C LEU A 309 11.30 -9.93 7.10
N ASP A 310 12.41 -10.50 6.69
CA ASP A 310 13.39 -9.90 5.77
C ASP A 310 13.00 -10.03 4.28
N GLN A 311 12.07 -10.93 3.99
CA GLN A 311 11.56 -11.22 2.65
C GLN A 311 10.19 -10.58 2.39
N VAL A 312 9.57 -10.02 3.42
CA VAL A 312 8.23 -9.41 3.33
C VAL A 312 8.27 -7.98 3.83
N THR A 313 7.96 -7.02 2.95
CA THR A 313 7.79 -5.62 3.30
C THR A 313 6.31 -5.27 3.33
N THR A 314 5.82 -4.85 4.50
CA THR A 314 4.43 -4.38 4.69
C THR A 314 4.42 -2.86 4.72
N PHE A 315 3.54 -2.24 3.96
CA PHE A 315 3.48 -0.79 3.85
C PHE A 315 2.04 -0.27 3.75
N THR A 316 1.84 0.99 4.13
CA THR A 316 0.53 1.63 4.07
C THR A 316 0.45 2.61 2.90
N THR A 317 -0.77 2.79 2.39
CA THR A 317 -1.13 3.84 1.43
C THR A 317 -2.45 4.47 1.83
N SER A 318 -2.71 5.68 1.34
CA SER A 318 -4.00 6.34 1.50
C SER A 318 -4.26 7.21 0.28
N GLU A 319 -5.50 7.32 -0.15
CA GLU A 319 -5.85 8.11 -1.33
C GLU A 319 -5.45 9.59 -1.21
N PHE A 320 -5.48 10.14 0.00
CA PHE A 320 -4.97 11.47 0.37
C PHE A 320 -4.79 11.59 1.89
N GLY A 321 -4.17 12.68 2.34
CA GLY A 321 -4.19 13.11 3.71
C GLY A 321 -5.42 13.99 4.02
N ARG A 322 -5.52 14.47 5.26
CA ARG A 322 -6.60 15.33 5.71
C ARG A 322 -6.11 16.77 5.92
N ARG A 323 -7.03 17.72 5.92
CA ARG A 323 -6.73 19.10 6.33
C ARG A 323 -6.14 19.11 7.73
N VAL A 324 -5.14 19.96 7.96
CA VAL A 324 -4.48 20.01 9.27
C VAL A 324 -5.40 20.53 10.36
N ARG A 325 -6.36 21.38 10.05
CA ARG A 325 -7.39 21.80 11.00
C ARG A 325 -8.55 20.84 11.07
N GLY A 326 -9.11 20.73 12.27
CA GLY A 326 -10.44 20.15 12.44
C GLY A 326 -11.54 21.03 11.87
N ASN A 327 -12.59 20.40 11.37
CA ASN A 327 -13.83 21.08 11.00
C ASN A 327 -14.79 21.23 12.20
N GLY A 328 -15.93 21.87 11.99
CA GLY A 328 -16.91 22.14 13.06
C GLY A 328 -17.57 20.89 13.68
N ASN A 329 -17.32 19.69 13.15
CA ASN A 329 -17.88 18.43 13.62
C ASN A 329 -16.83 17.52 14.30
N ASN A 330 -15.71 18.05 14.75
CA ASN A 330 -14.56 17.28 15.27
C ASN A 330 -14.04 16.23 14.28
N GLY A 331 -14.16 16.51 12.99
CA GLY A 331 -13.60 15.73 11.89
C GLY A 331 -12.59 16.56 11.12
N SER A 332 -12.19 16.07 9.95
CA SER A 332 -11.35 16.83 9.01
C SER A 332 -11.77 16.55 7.56
N ASP A 333 -11.60 17.55 6.71
CA ASP A 333 -11.94 17.46 5.29
C ASP A 333 -10.74 16.98 4.48
N HIS A 334 -10.93 16.74 3.17
CA HIS A 334 -9.92 16.21 2.26
C HIS A 334 -8.70 17.12 2.15
N GLY A 335 -7.54 16.55 2.28
CA GLY A 335 -6.23 17.17 2.11
C GLY A 335 -5.44 16.53 0.96
N TRP A 336 -4.10 16.63 1.01
CA TRP A 336 -3.22 16.11 -0.03
C TRP A 336 -2.08 15.30 0.60
N GLY A 337 -1.05 15.97 1.18
CA GLY A 337 0.05 15.31 1.87
C GLY A 337 -0.41 14.53 3.11
N SER A 338 0.23 13.39 3.36
CA SER A 338 -0.05 12.50 4.47
C SER A 338 1.24 11.86 5.00
N HIS A 339 1.13 10.98 6.00
CA HIS A 339 2.23 10.16 6.48
C HIS A 339 1.89 8.69 6.26
N GLN A 340 2.91 7.87 5.97
CA GLN A 340 2.76 6.43 5.77
C GLN A 340 3.70 5.65 6.67
N MET A 341 3.45 4.37 6.84
CA MET A 341 4.23 3.44 7.66
C MET A 341 4.77 2.30 6.81
N VAL A 342 5.99 1.85 7.11
CA VAL A 342 6.61 0.68 6.48
C VAL A 342 7.16 -0.25 7.56
N PHE A 343 6.96 -1.55 7.39
CA PHE A 343 7.41 -2.59 8.33
C PHE A 343 8.12 -3.73 7.59
N GLY A 344 9.14 -4.29 8.22
CA GLY A 344 9.94 -5.41 7.72
C GLY A 344 11.36 -5.34 8.27
N SER A 345 12.09 -6.46 8.29
CA SER A 345 13.49 -6.45 8.74
C SER A 345 14.46 -5.82 7.74
N SER A 346 14.03 -5.66 6.48
CA SER A 346 14.80 -4.92 5.45
C SER A 346 14.71 -3.40 5.61
N VAL A 347 13.84 -2.89 6.49
CA VAL A 347 13.69 -1.46 6.73
C VAL A 347 14.94 -0.89 7.39
N VAL A 348 15.42 0.24 6.91
CA VAL A 348 16.43 1.06 7.58
C VAL A 348 15.71 1.82 8.70
N SER A 349 16.02 1.47 9.93
CA SER A 349 15.33 1.98 11.12
C SER A 349 16.07 3.12 11.80
N GLY A 350 15.40 3.75 12.76
CA GLY A 350 15.94 4.84 13.58
C GLY A 350 15.65 6.22 13.03
N GLU A 351 15.57 6.36 11.70
CA GLU A 351 15.23 7.62 11.04
C GLU A 351 14.05 7.42 10.08
N ALA A 352 13.08 8.32 10.13
CA ALA A 352 11.99 8.38 9.17
C ALA A 352 12.45 9.05 7.87
N VAL A 353 11.79 8.72 6.77
CA VAL A 353 12.03 9.36 5.49
C VAL A 353 11.33 10.71 5.44
N GLY A 354 12.04 11.76 5.04
CA GLY A 354 11.53 13.12 4.98
C GLY A 354 11.49 13.80 6.35
N THR A 355 10.84 14.93 6.39
CA THR A 355 10.75 15.79 7.57
C THR A 355 9.28 16.00 7.95
N MET A 356 8.97 16.01 9.24
CA MET A 356 7.63 16.40 9.68
C MET A 356 7.32 17.82 9.23
N PRO A 357 6.16 18.04 8.60
CA PRO A 357 5.80 19.37 8.13
C PRO A 357 5.64 20.33 9.30
N LYS A 358 5.99 21.60 9.08
CA LYS A 358 5.56 22.66 10.00
C LYS A 358 4.06 22.84 9.85
N TYR A 359 3.36 22.72 10.96
CA TYR A 359 1.90 22.89 11.01
C TYR A 359 1.54 24.39 11.19
N ASP A 360 2.07 25.21 10.29
CA ASP A 360 1.84 26.64 10.20
C ASP A 360 1.19 26.95 8.84
N LEU A 361 0.11 27.72 8.84
CA LEU A 361 -0.63 28.09 7.62
C LEU A 361 0.18 28.92 6.63
N GLU A 362 1.24 29.56 7.08
CA GLU A 362 2.14 30.36 6.26
C GLU A 362 3.41 29.59 5.83
N ALA A 363 3.56 28.33 6.26
CA ALA A 363 4.71 27.52 5.89
C ALA A 363 4.71 27.18 4.39
N ASP A 364 5.91 26.92 3.84
CA ASP A 364 6.10 26.58 2.42
C ASP A 364 5.44 25.26 2.00
N ASN A 365 5.21 24.38 2.95
CA ASN A 365 4.53 23.09 2.76
C ASN A 365 2.99 23.21 2.92
N MET A 366 2.42 24.41 2.88
CA MET A 366 0.99 24.64 3.05
C MET A 366 0.39 25.38 1.84
N ILE A 367 -0.74 24.91 1.33
CA ILE A 367 -1.43 25.60 0.23
C ILE A 367 -1.94 26.95 0.73
N SER A 368 -1.60 28.03 0.01
CA SER A 368 -1.98 29.41 0.39
C SER A 368 -3.50 29.55 0.56
N GLY A 369 -3.89 30.11 1.70
CA GLY A 369 -5.31 30.31 2.06
C GLY A 369 -6.08 29.03 2.37
N GLN A 370 -5.38 27.89 2.46
CA GLN A 370 -5.95 26.60 2.80
C GLN A 370 -5.09 25.95 3.89
N ASP A 371 -5.66 25.01 4.62
CA ASP A 371 -4.98 24.23 5.65
C ASP A 371 -4.72 22.79 5.15
N ARG A 372 -4.14 22.68 3.95
CA ARG A 372 -3.78 21.43 3.27
C ARG A 372 -2.28 21.37 3.06
N LEU A 373 -1.70 20.26 3.52
CA LEU A 373 -0.27 20.00 3.31
C LEU A 373 0.03 19.77 1.83
N ILE A 374 1.07 20.42 1.34
CA ILE A 374 1.71 20.10 0.07
C ILE A 374 2.72 18.98 0.36
N PRO A 375 2.67 17.83 -0.33
CA PRO A 375 3.65 16.78 -0.14
C PRO A 375 5.08 17.24 -0.44
N GLU A 376 6.04 16.73 0.31
CA GLU A 376 7.47 16.87 0.02
C GLU A 376 8.01 15.67 -0.76
N ILE A 377 7.46 14.48 -0.49
CA ILE A 377 7.86 13.22 -1.12
C ILE A 377 6.76 12.82 -2.11
N ALA A 378 7.19 12.54 -3.35
CA ALA A 378 6.30 11.98 -4.36
C ALA A 378 6.00 10.50 -4.06
N HIS A 379 4.73 10.11 -4.18
CA HIS A 379 4.35 8.71 -4.01
C HIS A 379 5.10 7.77 -4.97
N GLU A 380 5.51 8.25 -6.15
CA GLU A 380 6.33 7.48 -7.09
C GLU A 380 7.73 7.18 -6.57
N GLN A 381 8.34 8.04 -5.74
CA GLN A 381 9.62 7.72 -5.06
C GLN A 381 9.44 6.53 -4.11
N TYR A 382 8.29 6.48 -3.43
CA TYR A 382 7.92 5.36 -2.56
C TYR A 382 7.74 4.07 -3.36
N ALA A 383 7.00 4.13 -4.46
CA ALA A 383 6.80 3.01 -5.38
C ALA A 383 8.12 2.53 -6.01
N ALA A 384 8.99 3.46 -6.44
CA ALA A 384 10.29 3.16 -7.02
C ALA A 384 11.24 2.49 -6.01
N THR A 385 11.25 2.94 -4.75
CA THR A 385 12.03 2.29 -3.68
C THR A 385 11.55 0.85 -3.43
N LEU A 386 10.22 0.63 -3.39
CA LEU A 386 9.62 -0.69 -3.26
C LEU A 386 9.94 -1.58 -4.49
N ALA A 387 9.90 -1.00 -5.69
CA ALA A 387 10.26 -1.68 -6.94
C ALA A 387 11.73 -2.15 -6.93
N LYS A 388 12.64 -1.27 -6.55
CA LYS A 388 14.07 -1.58 -6.41
C LYS A 388 14.31 -2.70 -5.41
N TRP A 389 13.65 -2.64 -4.26
CA TRP A 389 13.73 -3.71 -3.28
C TRP A 389 13.20 -5.03 -3.82
N MET A 390 12.15 -5.04 -4.65
CA MET A 390 11.63 -6.23 -5.33
C MET A 390 12.59 -6.79 -6.37
N GLY A 391 13.59 -6.03 -6.81
CA GLY A 391 14.64 -6.44 -7.75
C GLY A 391 14.52 -5.84 -9.14
N VAL A 392 13.67 -4.83 -9.33
CA VAL A 392 13.60 -4.06 -10.58
C VAL A 392 14.91 -3.26 -10.76
N SER A 393 15.47 -3.29 -11.96
CA SER A 393 16.73 -2.61 -12.27
C SER A 393 16.60 -1.08 -12.23
N ASP A 394 17.72 -0.37 -11.97
CA ASP A 394 17.74 1.10 -11.99
C ASP A 394 17.37 1.68 -13.38
N SER A 395 17.62 0.95 -14.47
CA SER A 395 17.21 1.33 -15.81
C SER A 395 15.70 1.25 -15.98
N ASP A 396 15.11 0.17 -15.53
CA ASP A 396 13.65 -0.04 -15.61
C ASP A 396 12.89 0.92 -14.70
N ILE A 397 13.40 1.21 -13.50
CA ILE A 397 12.80 2.21 -12.60
C ILE A 397 12.67 3.57 -13.30
N LYS A 398 13.69 4.00 -14.06
CA LYS A 398 13.62 5.26 -14.82
C LYS A 398 12.58 5.22 -15.92
N GLU A 399 12.36 4.06 -16.54
CA GLU A 399 11.34 3.88 -17.57
C GLU A 399 9.92 3.79 -16.96
N LEU A 400 9.76 3.08 -15.84
CA LEU A 400 8.49 2.89 -15.17
C LEU A 400 7.97 4.17 -14.50
N PHE A 401 8.88 4.99 -13.95
CA PHE A 401 8.58 6.22 -13.22
C PHE A 401 9.33 7.43 -13.81
N PRO A 402 9.08 7.81 -15.07
CA PRO A 402 9.85 8.85 -15.74
C PRO A 402 9.75 10.20 -15.04
N GLN A 403 8.59 10.61 -14.57
CA GLN A 403 8.39 11.88 -13.87
C GLN A 403 9.16 11.92 -12.55
N CYS A 404 9.12 10.82 -11.79
CA CYS A 404 9.92 10.68 -10.60
C CYS A 404 11.42 10.82 -10.91
N SER A 405 11.89 10.12 -11.95
CA SER A 405 13.30 10.13 -12.32
C SER A 405 13.79 11.46 -12.89
N GLU A 406 12.90 12.29 -13.43
CA GLU A 406 13.21 13.62 -13.94
C GLU A 406 13.32 14.67 -12.82
N HIS A 407 12.43 14.60 -11.83
CA HIS A 407 12.25 15.65 -10.83
C HIS A 407 12.71 15.27 -9.42
N PHE A 408 12.86 13.97 -9.14
CA PHE A 408 13.11 13.44 -7.79
C PHE A 408 14.17 12.34 -7.80
N GLU A 409 14.73 12.06 -6.64
CA GLU A 409 15.50 10.83 -6.43
C GLU A 409 14.53 9.64 -6.30
N ALA A 410 14.68 8.65 -7.18
CA ALA A 410 13.76 7.51 -7.21
C ALA A 410 13.87 6.61 -5.96
N ASP A 411 15.07 6.52 -5.36
CA ASP A 411 15.30 5.68 -4.18
C ASP A 411 15.37 6.53 -2.91
N LEU A 412 14.42 6.34 -2.03
CA LEU A 412 14.36 7.02 -0.73
C LEU A 412 15.27 6.37 0.33
N GLY A 413 15.89 5.23 0.03
CA GLY A 413 16.90 4.59 0.89
C GLY A 413 16.33 3.93 2.16
N PHE A 414 15.05 3.75 2.31
CA PHE A 414 14.46 3.15 3.52
C PHE A 414 14.42 1.61 3.51
N LEU A 415 14.87 0.96 2.42
CA LEU A 415 14.99 -0.50 2.31
C LEU A 415 16.42 -0.91 1.91
N ARG A 416 16.87 -2.06 2.44
CA ARG A 416 18.20 -2.66 2.15
C ARG A 416 18.09 -3.80 1.17
#